data_c99cf45695ed4ad277a5427925758de5
#
_entry.id   c99cf45695ed4ad277a5427925758de5
#
_cell.length_a   1.000
_cell.length_b   1.000
_cell.length_c   1.000
_cell.angle_alpha   90.00
_cell.angle_beta   90.00
_cell.angle_gamma   90.00
#
_symmetry.space_group_name_H-M   'P 1'
#
loop_
_entity.id
_entity.type
_entity.pdbx_description
1 polymer ?
#
loop_
_entity_poly.entity_id
_entity_poly.type
_entity_poly.pdbx_seq_one_letter_code
_entity_poly.pdbx_strand_id
1 'polypeptide(L)'
;MDINVRPLRRDEGALLDTVFTGLSPRSRYLRFHSPLARLTGPIRRALLAVDGRDHVALVAVSARGEPVGIARLIRDRLRPDEAEVAFEVVDAWHRRGVGRLLLTALADLAEPLGVRRVHALALPENTAAMALLRSVFPVCLARRDRDATELVCLLPGEHGWDITMDDILDDLAA
;
A
#
# COMPACT_ATOMS: atom_id res chain seq x y z
N MET A 1 -14.12 -16.81 -4.01
CA MET A 1 -13.81 -15.80 -5.04
C MET A 1 -12.33 -15.95 -5.34
N ASP A 2 -12.00 -16.41 -6.53
CA ASP A 2 -10.61 -16.72 -6.86
C ASP A 2 -9.89 -15.47 -7.35
N ILE A 3 -9.06 -14.91 -6.48
CA ILE A 3 -8.16 -13.81 -6.78
C ILE A 3 -6.73 -14.35 -6.64
N ASN A 4 -5.94 -14.16 -7.67
CA ASN A 4 -4.51 -14.45 -7.65
C ASN A 4 -3.73 -13.15 -7.42
N VAL A 5 -2.83 -13.15 -6.43
CA VAL A 5 -1.91 -12.04 -6.17
C VAL A 5 -0.51 -12.44 -6.59
N ARG A 6 0.13 -11.59 -7.39
CA ARG A 6 1.48 -11.82 -7.88
C ARG A 6 2.24 -10.50 -8.05
N PRO A 7 3.59 -10.54 -8.15
CA PRO A 7 4.36 -9.36 -8.49
C PRO A 7 3.92 -8.71 -9.80
N LEU A 8 3.82 -7.37 -9.79
CA LEU A 8 3.66 -6.56 -10.98
C LEU A 8 5.03 -6.33 -11.61
N ARG A 9 5.16 -6.53 -12.92
CA ARG A 9 6.41 -6.34 -13.67
C ARG A 9 6.47 -4.97 -14.33
N ARG A 10 7.67 -4.51 -14.64
CA ARG A 10 7.92 -3.20 -15.29
C ARG A 10 7.25 -3.06 -16.66
N ASP A 11 7.11 -4.16 -17.39
CA ASP A 11 6.52 -4.22 -18.73
C ASP A 11 4.99 -4.33 -18.71
N GLU A 12 4.37 -4.51 -17.55
CA GLU A 12 2.92 -4.70 -17.40
C GLU A 12 2.14 -3.37 -17.20
N GLY A 13 2.55 -2.33 -17.90
CA GLY A 13 1.88 -1.04 -17.79
C GLY A 13 0.40 -1.04 -18.18
N ALA A 14 -0.03 -1.96 -19.05
CA ALA A 14 -1.43 -2.11 -19.40
C ALA A 14 -2.30 -2.53 -18.20
N LEU A 15 -1.77 -3.36 -17.27
CA LEU A 15 -2.49 -3.74 -16.05
C LEU A 15 -2.66 -2.54 -15.12
N LEU A 16 -1.60 -1.73 -14.95
CA LEU A 16 -1.66 -0.48 -14.19
C LEU A 16 -2.72 0.48 -14.76
N ASP A 17 -2.73 0.67 -16.07
CA ASP A 17 -3.69 1.55 -16.76
C ASP A 17 -5.13 1.05 -16.58
N THR A 18 -5.35 -0.28 -16.63
CA THR A 18 -6.66 -0.91 -16.42
C THR A 18 -7.15 -0.68 -14.99
N VAL A 19 -6.31 -0.93 -13.98
CA VAL A 19 -6.68 -0.66 -12.58
C VAL A 19 -6.99 0.80 -12.38
N PHE A 20 -6.14 1.71 -12.88
CA PHE A 20 -6.40 3.15 -12.76
C PHE A 20 -7.72 3.57 -13.42
N THR A 21 -8.03 3.04 -14.59
CA THR A 21 -9.28 3.33 -15.30
C THR A 21 -10.51 2.83 -14.54
N GLY A 22 -10.37 1.73 -13.82
CA GLY A 22 -11.43 1.16 -12.97
C GLY A 22 -11.67 1.92 -11.65
N LEU A 23 -10.85 2.95 -11.33
CA LEU A 23 -11.07 3.83 -10.19
C LEU A 23 -11.99 4.99 -10.57
N SER A 24 -12.97 5.28 -9.73
CA SER A 24 -13.76 6.51 -9.83
C SER A 24 -12.89 7.76 -9.60
N PRO A 25 -13.35 8.96 -9.99
CA PRO A 25 -12.65 10.22 -9.67
C PRO A 25 -12.39 10.38 -8.16
N ARG A 26 -13.33 9.93 -7.29
CA ARG A 26 -13.15 9.95 -5.84
C ARG A 26 -12.04 8.99 -5.41
N SER A 27 -12.04 7.74 -5.90
CA SER A 27 -11.02 6.75 -5.55
C SER A 27 -9.63 7.18 -6.02
N ARG A 28 -9.51 7.82 -7.19
CA ARG A 28 -8.25 8.42 -7.66
C ARG A 28 -7.79 9.55 -6.75
N TYR A 29 -8.68 10.45 -6.35
CA TYR A 29 -8.36 11.53 -5.43
C TYR A 29 -7.89 10.99 -4.07
N LEU A 30 -8.62 10.03 -3.49
CA LEU A 30 -8.24 9.41 -2.21
C LEU A 30 -6.89 8.68 -2.27
N ARG A 31 -6.50 8.18 -3.44
CA ARG A 31 -5.26 7.43 -3.64
C ARG A 31 -4.06 8.33 -3.95
N PHE A 32 -4.25 9.34 -4.79
CA PHE A 32 -3.17 10.18 -5.31
C PHE A 32 -3.14 11.57 -4.66
N HIS A 33 -4.07 11.87 -3.77
CA HIS A 33 -4.25 13.17 -3.11
C HIS A 33 -4.32 14.35 -4.11
N SER A 34 -4.75 14.02 -5.32
CA SER A 34 -4.84 14.95 -6.44
C SER A 34 -5.93 14.49 -7.43
N PRO A 35 -6.65 15.40 -8.09
CA PRO A 35 -7.68 15.06 -9.07
C PRO A 35 -7.07 14.59 -10.40
N LEU A 36 -6.50 13.39 -10.41
CA LEU A 36 -5.89 12.80 -11.60
C LEU A 36 -6.95 12.25 -12.56
N ALA A 37 -7.12 12.90 -13.71
CA ALA A 37 -7.99 12.40 -14.78
C ALA A 37 -7.34 11.22 -15.53
N ARG A 38 -5.99 11.20 -15.62
CA ARG A 38 -5.20 10.17 -16.29
C ARG A 38 -3.83 10.03 -15.66
N LEU A 39 -3.20 8.87 -15.80
CA LEU A 39 -1.79 8.70 -15.47
C LEU A 39 -0.92 9.43 -16.50
N THR A 40 -0.15 10.41 -16.06
CA THR A 40 0.83 11.06 -16.93
C THR A 40 2.04 10.13 -17.14
N GLY A 41 2.80 10.36 -18.21
CA GLY A 41 4.00 9.55 -18.49
C GLY A 41 4.99 9.47 -17.32
N PRO A 42 5.32 10.58 -16.64
CA PRO A 42 6.18 10.55 -15.44
C PRO A 42 5.61 9.71 -14.30
N ILE A 43 4.33 9.91 -13.95
CA ILE A 43 3.67 9.13 -12.88
C ILE A 43 3.67 7.64 -13.24
N ARG A 44 3.29 7.29 -14.47
CA ARG A 44 3.26 5.91 -14.94
C ARG A 44 4.64 5.25 -14.86
N ARG A 45 5.70 5.95 -15.27
CA ARG A 45 7.08 5.45 -15.16
C ARG A 45 7.47 5.24 -13.69
N ALA A 46 7.16 6.18 -12.80
CA ALA A 46 7.44 6.04 -11.38
C ALA A 46 6.71 4.82 -10.77
N LEU A 47 5.43 4.62 -11.10
CA LEU A 47 4.65 3.50 -10.63
C LEU A 47 5.13 2.13 -11.17
N LEU A 48 5.81 2.10 -12.31
CA LEU A 48 6.37 0.91 -12.93
C LEU A 48 7.88 0.73 -12.65
N ALA A 49 8.49 1.60 -11.87
CA ALA A 49 9.91 1.49 -11.50
C ALA A 49 10.19 0.39 -10.46
N VAL A 50 9.41 -0.69 -10.51
CA VAL A 50 9.55 -1.85 -9.62
C VAL A 50 10.87 -2.57 -9.86
N ASP A 51 11.59 -2.94 -8.80
CA ASP A 51 12.86 -3.65 -8.85
C ASP A 51 12.85 -4.97 -8.04
N GLY A 52 11.76 -5.23 -7.33
CA GLY A 52 11.57 -6.41 -6.50
C GLY A 52 12.27 -6.35 -5.14
N ARG A 53 12.88 -5.23 -4.78
CA ARG A 53 13.62 -5.02 -3.52
C ARG A 53 13.25 -3.72 -2.83
N ASP A 54 13.58 -2.57 -3.45
CA ASP A 54 13.34 -1.25 -2.88
C ASP A 54 12.01 -0.66 -3.37
N HIS A 55 11.53 -1.12 -4.52
CA HIS A 55 10.18 -0.84 -5.01
C HIS A 55 9.51 -2.15 -5.43
N VAL A 56 8.64 -2.65 -4.60
CA VAL A 56 7.82 -3.85 -4.85
C VAL A 56 6.38 -3.42 -5.14
N ALA A 57 5.75 -4.04 -6.13
CA ALA A 57 4.32 -3.91 -6.36
C ALA A 57 3.71 -5.28 -6.62
N LEU A 58 2.51 -5.49 -6.08
CA LEU A 58 1.68 -6.67 -6.29
C LEU A 58 0.44 -6.28 -7.06
N VAL A 59 0.02 -7.13 -8.00
CA VAL A 59 -1.26 -7.02 -8.69
C VAL A 59 -2.18 -8.16 -8.29
N ALA A 60 -3.42 -7.83 -7.94
CA ALA A 60 -4.51 -8.79 -7.77
C ALA A 60 -5.23 -8.97 -9.11
N VAL A 61 -5.36 -10.22 -9.53
CA VAL A 61 -5.99 -10.60 -10.81
C VAL A 61 -7.14 -11.56 -10.54
N SER A 62 -8.31 -11.28 -11.12
CA SER A 62 -9.49 -12.13 -11.00
C SER A 62 -9.32 -13.47 -11.73
N ALA A 63 -10.18 -14.44 -11.47
CA ALA A 63 -10.21 -15.70 -12.21
C ALA A 63 -10.41 -15.55 -13.73
N ARG A 64 -10.88 -14.38 -14.18
CA ARG A 64 -11.02 -14.04 -15.61
C ARG A 64 -9.78 -13.37 -16.20
N GLY A 65 -8.70 -13.22 -15.42
CA GLY A 65 -7.49 -12.54 -15.86
C GLY A 65 -7.55 -11.01 -15.77
N GLU A 66 -8.62 -10.42 -15.19
CA GLU A 66 -8.77 -8.97 -15.08
C GLU A 66 -7.98 -8.45 -13.86
N PRO A 67 -7.14 -7.41 -14.00
CA PRO A 67 -6.49 -6.77 -12.88
C PRO A 67 -7.50 -5.95 -12.07
N VAL A 68 -7.59 -6.21 -10.79
CA VAL A 68 -8.63 -5.66 -9.90
C VAL A 68 -8.09 -4.80 -8.76
N GLY A 69 -6.77 -4.75 -8.59
CA GLY A 69 -6.12 -3.90 -7.61
C GLY A 69 -4.62 -4.04 -7.63
N ILE A 70 -3.94 -3.06 -7.07
CA ILE A 70 -2.47 -3.03 -6.92
C ILE A 70 -2.14 -2.56 -5.51
N ALA A 71 -1.15 -3.18 -4.88
CA ALA A 71 -0.49 -2.64 -3.70
C ALA A 71 1.00 -2.52 -3.96
N ARG A 72 1.66 -1.54 -3.33
CA ARG A 72 3.07 -1.29 -3.49
C ARG A 72 3.73 -0.93 -2.19
N LEU A 73 5.00 -1.26 -2.11
CA LEU A 73 5.90 -0.92 -1.04
C LEU A 73 7.11 -0.22 -1.65
N ILE A 74 7.46 0.94 -1.12
CA ILE A 74 8.64 1.70 -1.52
C ILE A 74 9.48 1.90 -0.27
N ARG A 75 10.66 1.30 -0.24
CA ARG A 75 11.58 1.35 0.89
C ARG A 75 12.18 2.75 1.03
N ASP A 76 12.31 3.22 2.26
CA ASP A 76 13.08 4.43 2.55
C ASP A 76 14.59 4.15 2.38
N ARG A 77 15.27 5.02 1.62
CA ARG A 77 16.71 4.86 1.35
C ARG A 77 17.58 5.20 2.54
N LEU A 78 17.10 6.05 3.44
CA LEU A 78 17.83 6.47 4.64
C LEU A 78 17.52 5.56 5.83
N ARG A 79 16.35 4.94 5.83
CA ARG A 79 15.87 4.01 6.84
C ARG A 79 15.40 2.71 6.17
N PRO A 80 16.32 1.79 5.85
CA PRO A 80 16.01 0.62 5.02
C PRO A 80 15.08 -0.40 5.71
N ASP A 81 14.84 -0.26 7.00
CA ASP A 81 13.83 -1.01 7.77
C ASP A 81 12.44 -0.37 7.74
N GLU A 82 12.29 0.78 7.05
CA GLU A 82 11.02 1.47 6.83
C GLU A 82 10.63 1.49 5.35
N ALA A 83 9.33 1.49 5.09
CA ALA A 83 8.80 1.59 3.73
C ALA A 83 7.47 2.32 3.68
N GLU A 84 7.22 3.07 2.62
CA GLU A 84 5.90 3.60 2.30
C GLU A 84 5.05 2.50 1.66
N VAL A 85 3.80 2.38 2.10
CA VAL A 85 2.80 1.46 1.53
C VAL A 85 1.64 2.25 0.94
N ALA A 86 1.26 1.88 -0.26
CA ALA A 86 0.10 2.44 -0.94
C ALA A 86 -0.65 1.36 -1.72
N PHE A 87 -1.96 1.49 -1.83
CA PHE A 87 -2.79 0.52 -2.54
C PHE A 87 -4.00 1.16 -3.19
N GLU A 88 -4.48 0.52 -4.23
CA GLU A 88 -5.71 0.84 -4.94
C GLU A 88 -6.46 -0.44 -5.32
N VAL A 89 -7.78 -0.40 -5.26
CA VAL A 89 -8.68 -1.48 -5.71
C VAL A 89 -9.74 -0.88 -6.62
N VAL A 90 -9.98 -1.50 -7.76
CA VAL A 90 -11.03 -1.11 -8.70
C VAL A 90 -12.38 -1.03 -7.97
N ASP A 91 -13.15 0.04 -8.17
CA ASP A 91 -14.36 0.33 -7.38
C ASP A 91 -15.37 -0.82 -7.38
N ALA A 92 -15.55 -1.49 -8.53
CA ALA A 92 -16.42 -2.67 -8.65
C ALA A 92 -15.99 -3.87 -7.78
N TRP A 93 -14.76 -3.84 -7.26
CA TRP A 93 -14.18 -4.87 -6.41
C TRP A 93 -14.00 -4.45 -4.95
N HIS A 94 -14.50 -3.26 -4.57
CA HIS A 94 -14.51 -2.84 -3.18
C HIS A 94 -15.35 -3.78 -2.30
N ARG A 95 -15.02 -3.86 -1.02
CA ARG A 95 -15.71 -4.67 0.00
C ARG A 95 -15.73 -6.18 -0.27
N ARG A 96 -14.86 -6.65 -1.16
CA ARG A 96 -14.70 -8.07 -1.50
C ARG A 96 -13.41 -8.69 -0.98
N GLY A 97 -12.71 -8.02 -0.05
CA GLY A 97 -11.48 -8.54 0.56
C GLY A 97 -10.20 -8.37 -0.27
N VAL A 98 -10.28 -7.82 -1.49
CA VAL A 98 -9.12 -7.65 -2.39
C VAL A 98 -8.00 -6.82 -1.74
N GLY A 99 -8.36 -5.69 -1.11
CA GLY A 99 -7.38 -4.84 -0.43
C GLY A 99 -6.68 -5.55 0.73
N ARG A 100 -7.40 -6.33 1.53
CA ARG A 100 -6.82 -7.15 2.60
C ARG A 100 -5.84 -8.17 2.03
N LEU A 101 -6.25 -8.90 0.99
CA LEU A 101 -5.42 -9.91 0.34
C LEU A 101 -4.11 -9.30 -0.19
N LEU A 102 -4.19 -8.15 -0.85
CA LEU A 102 -3.03 -7.41 -1.36
C LEU A 102 -2.09 -6.96 -0.23
N LEU A 103 -2.63 -6.34 0.83
CA LEU A 103 -1.82 -5.83 1.93
C LEU A 103 -1.20 -6.95 2.76
N THR A 104 -1.91 -8.08 2.98
CA THR A 104 -1.34 -9.26 3.65
C THR A 104 -0.18 -9.83 2.83
N ALA A 105 -0.37 -10.05 1.53
CA ALA A 105 0.70 -10.55 0.67
C ALA A 105 1.89 -9.56 0.58
N LEU A 106 1.63 -8.25 0.68
CA LEU A 106 2.69 -7.26 0.70
C LEU A 106 3.48 -7.29 2.03
N ALA A 107 2.79 -7.50 3.16
CA ALA A 107 3.42 -7.67 4.46
C ALA A 107 4.33 -8.91 4.49
N ASP A 108 3.83 -10.04 3.96
CA ASP A 108 4.60 -11.30 3.85
C ASP A 108 5.88 -11.13 3.00
N LEU A 109 5.84 -10.25 1.99
CA LEU A 109 7.02 -9.91 1.18
C LEU A 109 7.96 -8.91 1.86
N ALA A 110 7.45 -8.03 2.69
CA ALA A 110 8.22 -6.98 3.33
C ALA A 110 9.14 -7.53 4.44
N GLU A 111 8.68 -8.54 5.17
CA GLU A 111 9.40 -9.15 6.28
C GLU A 111 10.78 -9.72 5.85
N PRO A 112 10.90 -10.62 4.84
CA PRO A 112 12.20 -11.13 4.39
C PRO A 112 13.09 -10.05 3.75
N LEU A 113 12.53 -8.92 3.36
CA LEU A 113 13.28 -7.75 2.91
C LEU A 113 13.85 -6.94 4.09
N GLY A 114 13.53 -7.28 5.34
CA GLY A 114 14.00 -6.60 6.54
C GLY A 114 13.22 -5.30 6.85
N VAL A 115 12.05 -5.11 6.25
CA VAL A 115 11.17 -3.99 6.58
C VAL A 115 10.46 -4.32 7.90
N ARG A 116 10.52 -3.39 8.85
CA ARG A 116 9.88 -3.51 10.16
C ARG A 116 8.70 -2.56 10.35
N ARG A 117 8.78 -1.39 9.70
CA ARG A 117 7.75 -0.34 9.77
C ARG A 117 7.24 -0.01 8.38
N VAL A 118 5.94 0.20 8.29
CA VAL A 118 5.30 0.71 7.07
C VAL A 118 4.56 2.00 7.36
N HIS A 119 4.73 2.96 6.48
CA HIS A 119 4.10 4.26 6.50
C HIS A 119 3.03 4.31 5.42
N ALA A 120 1.84 4.79 5.76
CA ALA A 120 0.78 5.01 4.80
C ALA A 120 0.18 6.39 5.01
N LEU A 121 0.16 7.21 3.97
CA LEU A 121 -0.47 8.51 3.99
C LEU A 121 -1.91 8.39 3.47
N ALA A 122 -2.88 8.86 4.24
CA ALA A 122 -4.28 8.84 3.88
C ALA A 122 -4.93 10.21 4.12
N LEU A 123 -5.86 10.61 3.26
CA LEU A 123 -6.70 11.76 3.53
C LEU A 123 -7.62 11.46 4.73
N PRO A 124 -7.97 12.45 5.58
CA PRO A 124 -8.77 12.22 6.79
C PRO A 124 -10.13 11.56 6.52
N GLU A 125 -10.73 11.82 5.37
CA GLU A 125 -11.98 11.21 4.93
C GLU A 125 -11.84 9.78 4.39
N ASN A 126 -10.61 9.28 4.18
CA ASN A 126 -10.37 7.92 3.72
C ASN A 126 -10.37 6.91 4.88
N THR A 127 -11.44 6.92 5.65
CA THR A 127 -11.62 6.05 6.83
C THR A 127 -11.56 4.56 6.47
N ALA A 128 -11.99 4.20 5.26
CA ALA A 128 -11.97 2.82 4.79
C ALA A 128 -10.53 2.29 4.61
N ALA A 129 -9.63 3.10 4.03
CA ALA A 129 -8.23 2.72 3.91
C ALA A 129 -7.55 2.60 5.28
N MET A 130 -7.79 3.56 6.17
CA MET A 130 -7.25 3.53 7.54
C MET A 130 -7.75 2.31 8.34
N ALA A 131 -9.03 1.97 8.23
CA ALA A 131 -9.60 0.78 8.89
C ALA A 131 -9.00 -0.51 8.31
N LEU A 132 -8.78 -0.56 6.99
CA LEU A 132 -8.16 -1.70 6.33
C LEU A 132 -6.70 -1.90 6.78
N LEU A 133 -5.90 -0.84 6.81
CA LEU A 133 -4.51 -0.88 7.29
C LEU A 133 -4.44 -1.42 8.72
N ARG A 134 -5.24 -0.87 9.64
CA ARG A 134 -5.31 -1.35 11.03
C ARG A 134 -5.77 -2.80 11.15
N SER A 135 -6.53 -3.30 10.19
CA SER A 135 -7.01 -4.68 10.19
C SER A 135 -5.98 -5.69 9.70
N VAL A 136 -4.95 -5.24 9.00
CA VAL A 136 -3.83 -6.06 8.51
C VAL A 136 -2.61 -5.90 9.42
N PHE A 137 -2.34 -4.68 9.86
CA PHE A 137 -1.25 -4.34 10.76
C PHE A 137 -1.84 -4.02 12.14
N PRO A 138 -1.73 -4.93 13.12
CA PRO A 138 -2.43 -4.77 14.41
C PRO A 138 -1.89 -3.61 15.26
N VAL A 139 -0.63 -3.23 15.08
CA VAL A 139 -0.07 -2.04 15.74
C VAL A 139 0.12 -0.94 14.72
N CYS A 140 -0.76 0.06 14.77
CA CYS A 140 -0.71 1.25 13.94
C CYS A 140 -0.95 2.49 14.78
N LEU A 141 -0.02 3.43 14.71
CA LEU A 141 -0.18 4.79 15.22
C LEU A 141 -0.68 5.71 14.12
N ALA A 142 -1.52 6.66 14.45
CA ALA A 142 -1.99 7.68 13.53
C ALA A 142 -1.46 9.05 13.95
N ARG A 143 -0.66 9.68 13.09
CA ARG A 143 -0.27 11.09 13.20
C ARG A 143 -1.16 11.91 12.29
N ARG A 144 -1.84 12.88 12.85
CA ARG A 144 -2.67 13.79 12.06
C ARG A 144 -1.86 15.05 11.74
N ASP A 145 -1.64 15.31 10.46
CA ASP A 145 -1.20 16.60 9.98
C ASP A 145 -2.41 17.33 9.34
N ARG A 146 -2.25 18.61 8.97
CA ARG A 146 -3.33 19.51 8.53
C ARG A 146 -4.22 18.90 7.46
N ASP A 147 -3.60 18.27 6.44
CA ASP A 147 -4.30 17.82 5.23
C ASP A 147 -4.26 16.29 5.05
N ALA A 148 -3.57 15.55 5.94
CA ALA A 148 -3.41 14.10 5.83
C ALA A 148 -3.29 13.44 7.20
N THR A 149 -3.52 12.13 7.23
CA THR A 149 -3.21 11.26 8.37
C THR A 149 -2.14 10.29 7.94
N GLU A 150 -1.00 10.35 8.57
CA GLU A 150 0.05 9.34 8.45
C GLU A 150 -0.27 8.19 9.42
N LEU A 151 -0.26 6.97 8.90
CA LEU A 151 -0.34 5.75 9.69
C LEU A 151 1.05 5.12 9.68
N VAL A 152 1.63 4.95 10.85
CA VAL A 152 2.88 4.21 11.06
C VAL A 152 2.50 2.88 11.67
N CYS A 153 2.72 1.79 10.94
CA CYS A 153 2.31 0.45 11.34
C CYS A 153 3.53 -0.46 11.43
N LEU A 154 3.54 -1.33 12.43
CA LEU A 154 4.57 -2.33 12.61
C LEU A 154 4.22 -3.61 11.86
N LEU A 155 5.23 -4.20 11.21
CA LEU A 155 5.17 -5.56 10.72
C LEU A 155 5.47 -6.54 11.85
N PRO A 156 4.77 -7.69 11.94
CA PRO A 156 5.12 -8.74 12.90
C PRO A 156 6.54 -9.25 12.54
N GLY A 157 7.47 -9.21 13.50
CA GLY A 157 8.82 -9.76 13.33
C GLY A 157 8.88 -11.22 13.81
N GLU A 158 9.94 -11.96 13.42
CA GLU A 158 10.18 -13.36 13.84
C GLU A 158 10.24 -13.56 15.36
N HIS A 159 10.45 -12.51 16.14
CA HIS A 159 10.60 -12.55 17.60
C HIS A 159 9.34 -12.14 18.36
N GLY A 160 8.17 -12.13 17.70
CA GLY A 160 6.96 -11.62 18.36
C GLY A 160 7.10 -10.13 18.73
N TRP A 161 6.12 -9.59 19.39
CA TRP A 161 6.01 -8.17 19.75
C TRP A 161 6.97 -7.75 20.89
N ASP A 162 8.29 -7.82 20.68
CA ASP A 162 9.27 -7.27 21.62
C ASP A 162 9.38 -5.74 21.56
N ILE A 163 8.72 -5.12 20.59
CA ILE A 163 8.62 -3.66 20.51
C ILE A 163 7.47 -3.21 21.39
N THR A 164 7.80 -2.49 22.43
CA THR A 164 6.83 -1.92 23.37
C THR A 164 6.22 -0.63 22.81
N MET A 165 5.08 -0.23 23.36
CA MET A 165 4.47 1.07 23.06
C MET A 165 5.43 2.23 23.39
N ASP A 166 6.30 2.05 24.39
CA ASP A 166 7.32 3.04 24.81
C ASP A 166 8.40 3.19 23.74
N ASP A 167 8.86 2.12 23.09
CA ASP A 167 9.81 2.20 21.98
C ASP A 167 9.25 2.99 20.79
N ILE A 168 7.94 2.89 20.58
CA ILE A 168 7.25 3.63 19.52
C ILE A 168 7.12 5.11 19.89
N LEU A 169 6.84 5.41 21.16
CA LEU A 169 6.66 6.78 21.63
C LEU A 169 8.00 7.53 21.69
N ASP A 170 9.09 6.87 22.06
CA ASP A 170 10.43 7.44 22.08
C ASP A 170 10.91 7.82 20.68
N ASP A 171 10.63 6.98 19.68
CA ASP A 171 10.96 7.24 18.27
C ASP A 171 10.14 8.40 17.67
N LEU A 172 8.94 8.65 18.21
CA LEU A 172 8.06 9.75 17.76
C LEU A 172 8.41 11.09 18.46
N ALA A 173 9.20 11.05 19.52
CA ALA A 173 9.64 12.23 20.27
C ALA A 173 11.01 12.78 19.79
N ALA A 174 11.76 12.00 19.00
CA ALA A 174 13.06 12.35 18.43
C ALA A 174 12.91 13.02 17.05
#